data_4e0c2068ed180a7055a86f2adefb173c
#
_entry.id   4e0c2068ed180a7055a86f2adefb173c
#
_cell.length_a   1.000
_cell.length_b   1.000
_cell.length_c   1.000
_cell.angle_alpha   90.00
_cell.angle_beta   90.00
_cell.angle_gamma   90.00
#
_symmetry.space_group_name_H-M   'P 1'
#
loop_
_entity.id
_entity.type
_entity.pdbx_description
1 polymer ?
#
loop_
_entity_poly.entity_id
_entity_poly.type
_entity_poly.pdbx_seq_one_letter_code
_entity_poly.pdbx_strand_id
1 'polypeptide(L)'
;TLHANDGSDAGAAEADQAARRRAAARPWLETADRKVRMAEHLAGGGFEAEAVDPLRAAAAAAVRAIALMHDPDVEGDGLDEQEALDLAERPSVSAELPAGTSAALGSSDTSDSDEIAALRTTARAVVAAARAAVGETASADANRNQGRVQSAA
;
A
#
# COMPACT_ATOMS: atom_id res chain seq x y z
N THR A 1 -37.44 8.81 15.73
CA THR A 1 -36.30 8.74 16.64
C THR A 1 -35.48 7.46 16.45
N LEU A 2 -36.18 6.32 16.34
CA LEU A 2 -35.52 5.04 16.10
C LEU A 2 -34.78 5.02 14.76
N HIS A 3 -35.34 5.64 13.73
CA HIS A 3 -34.71 5.70 12.42
C HIS A 3 -33.42 6.54 12.42
N ALA A 4 -33.39 7.62 13.17
CA ALA A 4 -32.19 8.45 13.32
C ALA A 4 -31.08 7.69 14.04
N ASN A 5 -31.42 6.93 15.08
CA ASN A 5 -30.47 6.12 15.80
C ASN A 5 -29.90 4.99 14.94
N ASP A 6 -30.76 4.33 14.16
CA ASP A 6 -30.34 3.29 13.24
C ASP A 6 -29.36 3.83 12.19
N GLY A 7 -29.61 5.01 11.65
CA GLY A 7 -28.73 5.66 10.70
C GLY A 7 -27.38 6.01 11.31
N SER A 8 -27.38 6.49 12.57
CA SER A 8 -26.14 6.81 13.30
C SER A 8 -25.32 5.56 13.59
N ASP A 9 -25.99 4.46 13.97
CA ASP A 9 -25.31 3.20 14.27
C ASP A 9 -24.67 2.61 13.02
N ALA A 10 -25.35 2.66 11.87
CA ALA A 10 -24.82 2.18 10.60
C ALA A 10 -23.56 2.98 10.18
N GLY A 11 -23.61 4.30 10.29
CA GLY A 11 -22.46 5.16 9.97
C GLY A 11 -21.28 4.93 10.91
N ALA A 12 -21.55 4.75 12.21
CA ALA A 12 -20.51 4.46 13.20
C ALA A 12 -19.88 3.09 12.94
N ALA A 13 -20.68 2.07 12.57
CA ALA A 13 -20.17 0.75 12.26
C ALA A 13 -19.28 0.76 11.00
N GLU A 14 -19.67 1.51 9.99
CA GLU A 14 -18.87 1.67 8.76
C GLU A 14 -17.56 2.39 9.04
N ALA A 15 -17.59 3.45 9.85
CA ALA A 15 -16.39 4.18 10.24
C ALA A 15 -15.45 3.31 11.06
N ASP A 16 -15.97 2.50 11.97
CA ASP A 16 -15.21 1.53 12.76
C ASP A 16 -14.54 0.49 11.87
N GLN A 17 -15.26 -0.03 10.90
CA GLN A 17 -14.75 -1.02 9.96
C GLN A 17 -13.64 -0.43 9.10
N ALA A 18 -13.82 0.78 8.61
CA ALA A 18 -12.80 1.48 7.85
C ALA A 18 -11.54 1.73 8.69
N ALA A 19 -11.71 2.09 9.95
CA ALA A 19 -10.59 2.28 10.87
C ALA A 19 -9.84 0.99 11.13
N ARG A 20 -10.54 -0.14 11.28
CA ARG A 20 -9.91 -1.45 11.45
C ARG A 20 -9.13 -1.87 10.23
N ARG A 21 -9.67 -1.64 9.04
CA ARG A 21 -8.97 -1.93 7.78
C ARG A 21 -7.69 -1.13 7.67
N ARG A 22 -7.76 0.16 7.99
CA ARG A 22 -6.59 1.03 8.00
C ARG A 22 -5.54 0.54 8.99
N ALA A 23 -5.96 0.18 10.19
CA ALA A 23 -5.08 -0.33 11.22
C ALA A 23 -4.39 -1.63 10.77
N ALA A 24 -5.12 -2.51 10.09
CA ALA A 24 -4.58 -3.76 9.55
C ALA A 24 -3.61 -3.50 8.39
N ALA A 25 -3.89 -2.51 7.56
CA ALA A 25 -3.07 -2.20 6.38
C ALA A 25 -1.78 -1.44 6.72
N ARG A 26 -1.80 -0.65 7.80
CA ARG A 26 -0.68 0.21 8.17
C ARG A 26 0.66 -0.52 8.35
N PRO A 27 0.73 -1.67 9.05
CA PRO A 27 2.01 -2.40 9.16
C PRO A 27 2.58 -2.83 7.80
N TRP A 28 1.71 -3.17 6.86
CA TRP A 28 2.13 -3.54 5.51
C TRP A 28 2.69 -2.34 4.76
N LEU A 29 2.08 -1.18 4.93
CA LEU A 29 2.59 0.05 4.34
C LEU A 29 3.95 0.43 4.93
N GLU A 30 4.13 0.30 6.24
CA GLU A 30 5.40 0.54 6.91
C GLU A 30 6.48 -0.41 6.40
N THR A 31 6.14 -1.68 6.22
CA THR A 31 7.05 -2.69 5.64
C THR A 31 7.43 -2.30 4.22
N ALA A 32 6.47 -1.88 3.41
CA ALA A 32 6.71 -1.45 2.04
C ALA A 32 7.67 -0.26 1.99
N ASP A 33 7.46 0.76 2.81
CA ASP A 33 8.35 1.92 2.89
C ASP A 33 9.76 1.53 3.29
N ARG A 34 9.88 0.65 4.27
CA ARG A 34 11.19 0.18 4.74
C ARG A 34 11.94 -0.56 3.63
N LYS A 35 11.22 -1.42 2.91
CA LYS A 35 11.83 -2.21 1.83
C LYS A 35 12.27 -1.33 0.65
N VAL A 36 11.48 -0.31 0.32
CA VAL A 36 11.88 0.65 -0.73
C VAL A 36 13.14 1.39 -0.31
N ARG A 37 13.22 1.87 0.93
CA ARG A 37 14.41 2.55 1.43
C ARG A 37 15.65 1.65 1.41
N MET A 38 15.47 0.39 1.79
CA MET A 38 16.54 -0.59 1.71
C MET A 38 17.02 -0.76 0.28
N ALA A 39 16.09 -0.91 -0.65
CA ALA A 39 16.41 -1.08 -2.06
C ALA A 39 17.15 0.15 -2.62
N GLU A 40 16.70 1.34 -2.27
CA GLU A 40 17.35 2.58 -2.72
C GLU A 40 18.76 2.72 -2.17
N HIS A 41 18.94 2.30 -0.93
CA HIS A 41 20.25 2.31 -0.30
C HIS A 41 21.21 1.34 -0.99
N LEU A 42 20.73 0.14 -1.31
CA LEU A 42 21.52 -0.86 -2.04
C LEU A 42 21.86 -0.36 -3.45
N ALA A 43 20.90 0.15 -4.18
CA ALA A 43 21.11 0.67 -5.52
C ALA A 43 22.09 1.85 -5.51
N GLY A 44 21.96 2.75 -4.55
CA GLY A 44 22.87 3.89 -4.38
C GLY A 44 24.28 3.49 -4.04
N GLY A 45 24.47 2.34 -3.40
CA GLY A 45 25.78 1.79 -3.07
C GLY A 45 26.41 0.93 -4.16
N GLY A 46 25.76 0.80 -5.31
CA GLY A 46 26.26 -0.03 -6.41
C GLY A 46 25.78 -1.48 -6.38
N PHE A 47 24.82 -1.80 -5.50
CA PHE A 47 24.28 -3.16 -5.34
C PHE A 47 22.89 -3.27 -5.98
N GLU A 48 22.76 -2.87 -7.25
CA GLU A 48 21.48 -2.84 -7.96
C GLU A 48 20.80 -4.21 -8.01
N ALA A 49 21.57 -5.26 -8.30
CA ALA A 49 21.02 -6.62 -8.38
C ALA A 49 20.44 -7.07 -7.04
N GLU A 50 21.05 -6.66 -5.94
CA GLU A 50 20.57 -7.01 -4.60
C GLU A 50 19.35 -6.20 -4.17
N ALA A 51 19.06 -5.10 -4.84
CA ALA A 51 17.87 -4.29 -4.60
C ALA A 51 16.59 -4.95 -5.13
N VAL A 52 16.67 -5.92 -6.02
CA VAL A 52 15.51 -6.57 -6.65
C VAL A 52 14.59 -7.21 -5.61
N ASP A 53 15.14 -8.00 -4.69
CA ASP A 53 14.34 -8.68 -3.68
C ASP A 53 13.60 -7.69 -2.75
N PRO A 54 14.26 -6.66 -2.20
CA PRO A 54 13.53 -5.65 -1.44
C PRO A 54 12.48 -4.90 -2.26
N LEU A 55 12.73 -4.63 -3.54
CA LEU A 55 11.75 -3.97 -4.39
C LEU A 55 10.49 -4.81 -4.58
N ARG A 56 10.67 -6.11 -4.84
CA ARG A 56 9.53 -7.02 -4.95
C ARG A 56 8.79 -7.16 -3.62
N ALA A 57 9.52 -7.26 -2.53
CA ALA A 57 8.93 -7.31 -1.20
C ALA A 57 8.13 -6.04 -0.89
N ALA A 58 8.64 -4.88 -1.30
CA ALA A 58 7.93 -3.61 -1.14
C ALA A 58 6.63 -3.59 -1.93
N ALA A 59 6.68 -4.02 -3.19
CA ALA A 59 5.49 -4.09 -4.04
C ALA A 59 4.45 -5.07 -3.46
N ALA A 60 4.89 -6.23 -3.00
CA ALA A 60 4.02 -7.24 -2.40
C ALA A 60 3.33 -6.70 -1.13
N ALA A 61 4.09 -6.05 -0.25
CA ALA A 61 3.53 -5.45 0.96
C ALA A 61 2.54 -4.33 0.62
N ALA A 62 2.85 -3.52 -0.39
CA ALA A 62 1.95 -2.45 -0.84
C ALA A 62 0.65 -3.00 -1.42
N VAL A 63 0.72 -4.06 -2.23
CA VAL A 63 -0.47 -4.74 -2.76
C VAL A 63 -1.32 -5.26 -1.61
N ARG A 64 -0.69 -5.81 -0.59
CA ARG A 64 -1.39 -6.30 0.60
C ARG A 64 -2.14 -5.17 1.30
N ALA A 65 -1.48 -4.05 1.50
CA ALA A 65 -2.11 -2.89 2.14
C ALA A 65 -3.34 -2.41 1.33
N ILE A 66 -3.20 -2.33 0.01
CA ILE A 66 -4.30 -1.93 -0.87
C ILE A 66 -5.44 -2.95 -0.80
N ALA A 67 -5.13 -4.24 -0.82
CA ALA A 67 -6.12 -5.31 -0.74
C ALA A 67 -6.92 -5.24 0.57
N LEU A 68 -6.25 -4.99 1.68
CA LEU A 68 -6.90 -4.85 2.98
C LEU A 68 -7.86 -3.66 3.02
N MET A 69 -7.56 -2.59 2.27
CA MET A 69 -8.42 -1.43 2.20
C MET A 69 -9.64 -1.62 1.29
N HIS A 70 -9.49 -2.39 0.21
CA HIS A 70 -10.50 -2.47 -0.84
C HIS A 70 -11.24 -3.80 -0.92
N ASP A 71 -10.69 -4.88 -0.38
CA ASP A 71 -11.31 -6.21 -0.45
C ASP A 71 -11.66 -6.68 0.96
N PRO A 72 -12.97 -6.81 1.29
CA PRO A 72 -13.38 -7.23 2.63
C PRO A 72 -13.06 -8.70 2.95
N ASP A 73 -12.78 -9.51 1.93
CA ASP A 73 -12.48 -10.94 2.10
C ASP A 73 -11.01 -11.19 2.42
N VAL A 74 -10.15 -10.17 2.31
CA VAL A 74 -8.73 -10.32 2.57
C VAL A 74 -8.45 -10.19 4.07
N GLU A 75 -7.80 -11.21 4.62
CA GLU A 75 -7.39 -11.24 6.03
C GLU A 75 -5.91 -10.92 6.16
N GLY A 76 -5.56 -10.42 7.35
CA GLY A 76 -4.26 -9.82 7.58
C GLY A 76 -3.07 -10.75 7.79
N ASP A 77 -3.25 -12.08 7.75
CA ASP A 77 -2.21 -13.01 8.14
C ASP A 77 -1.39 -13.53 6.98
N GLY A 78 -0.09 -13.50 7.17
CA GLY A 78 0.97 -14.21 6.43
C GLY A 78 0.88 -14.12 4.92
N LEU A 79 1.74 -13.31 4.31
CA LEU A 79 1.73 -13.19 2.87
C LEU A 79 3.06 -13.57 2.27
N ASP A 80 3.04 -14.58 1.43
CA ASP A 80 4.15 -14.79 0.52
C ASP A 80 3.93 -14.02 -0.79
N GLU A 81 4.92 -14.04 -1.66
CA GLU A 81 4.86 -13.33 -2.94
C GLU A 81 3.75 -13.85 -3.84
N GLN A 82 3.45 -15.14 -3.77
CA GLN A 82 2.40 -15.75 -4.59
C GLN A 82 1.02 -15.24 -4.18
N GLU A 83 0.77 -15.10 -2.90
CA GLU A 83 -0.49 -14.56 -2.41
C GLU A 83 -0.66 -13.09 -2.81
N ALA A 84 0.41 -12.32 -2.78
CA ALA A 84 0.38 -10.94 -3.24
C ALA A 84 0.04 -10.86 -4.73
N LEU A 85 0.59 -11.77 -5.53
CA LEU A 85 0.30 -11.83 -6.96
C LEU A 85 -1.17 -12.17 -7.19
N ASP A 86 -1.71 -13.16 -6.47
CA ASP A 86 -3.11 -13.55 -6.56
C ASP A 86 -4.03 -12.37 -6.17
N LEU A 87 -3.68 -11.63 -5.14
CA LEU A 87 -4.43 -10.46 -4.71
C LEU A 87 -4.40 -9.36 -5.77
N ALA A 88 -3.25 -9.17 -6.43
CA ALA A 88 -3.11 -8.16 -7.48
C ALA A 88 -4.00 -8.45 -8.69
N GLU A 89 -4.35 -9.71 -8.92
CA GLU A 89 -5.23 -10.12 -10.01
C GLU A 89 -6.72 -9.96 -9.70
N ARG A 90 -7.09 -9.76 -8.43
CA ARG A 90 -8.50 -9.56 -8.06
C ARG A 90 -9.00 -8.22 -8.62
N PRO A 91 -10.20 -8.18 -9.23
CA PRO A 91 -10.70 -6.93 -9.83
C PRO A 91 -10.79 -5.75 -8.87
N SER A 92 -11.17 -5.99 -7.62
CA SER A 92 -11.29 -4.94 -6.61
C SER A 92 -9.94 -4.33 -6.25
N VAL A 93 -8.87 -5.11 -6.37
CA VAL A 93 -7.50 -4.68 -6.06
C VAL A 93 -6.82 -4.15 -7.31
N SER A 94 -6.94 -4.86 -8.44
CA SER A 94 -6.24 -4.50 -9.68
C SER A 94 -6.65 -3.13 -10.20
N ALA A 95 -7.90 -2.72 -9.98
CA ALA A 95 -8.38 -1.40 -10.38
C ALA A 95 -7.64 -0.26 -9.67
N GLU A 96 -7.08 -0.54 -8.48
CA GLU A 96 -6.36 0.44 -7.67
C GLU A 96 -4.84 0.38 -7.84
N LEU A 97 -4.35 -0.57 -8.65
CA LEU A 97 -2.91 -0.78 -8.83
C LEU A 97 -2.40 -0.07 -10.08
N PRO A 98 -1.17 0.46 -10.03
CA PRO A 98 -0.50 0.97 -11.22
C PRO A 98 -0.30 -0.11 -12.26
N ALA A 99 -0.23 0.28 -13.52
CA ALA A 99 0.10 -0.63 -14.61
C ALA A 99 1.48 -1.24 -14.37
N GLY A 100 1.62 -2.53 -14.65
CA GLY A 100 2.88 -3.24 -14.49
C GLY A 100 3.12 -3.86 -13.10
N THR A 101 2.22 -3.66 -12.16
CA THR A 101 2.36 -4.22 -10.80
C THR A 101 2.47 -5.75 -10.83
N SER A 102 1.59 -6.41 -11.56
CA SER A 102 1.61 -7.87 -11.65
C SER A 102 2.91 -8.38 -12.28
N ALA A 103 3.40 -7.69 -13.31
CA ALA A 103 4.67 -8.04 -13.95
C ALA A 103 5.84 -7.86 -12.98
N ALA A 104 5.82 -6.81 -12.17
CA ALA A 104 6.86 -6.56 -11.18
C ALA A 104 6.89 -7.66 -10.11
N LEU A 105 5.72 -8.10 -9.66
CA LEU A 105 5.61 -9.18 -8.67
C LEU A 105 6.04 -10.53 -9.24
N GLY A 106 5.80 -10.76 -10.52
CA GLY A 106 6.11 -12.02 -11.19
C GLY A 106 7.53 -12.13 -11.71
N SER A 107 8.31 -11.03 -11.74
CA SER A 107 9.67 -11.08 -12.27
C SER A 107 10.60 -11.77 -11.28
N SER A 108 11.24 -12.86 -11.71
CA SER A 108 12.01 -13.71 -10.80
C SER A 108 13.52 -13.52 -10.89
N ASP A 109 14.07 -13.23 -12.05
CA ASP A 109 15.52 -13.08 -12.21
C ASP A 109 15.84 -11.88 -13.09
N THR A 110 15.90 -10.72 -12.44
CA THR A 110 16.22 -9.49 -13.15
C THR A 110 17.65 -9.07 -12.81
N SER A 111 18.53 -9.18 -13.78
CA SER A 111 19.90 -8.72 -13.65
C SER A 111 20.19 -7.55 -14.60
N ASP A 112 19.26 -7.21 -15.48
CA ASP A 112 19.37 -6.08 -16.41
C ASP A 112 19.07 -4.78 -15.69
N SER A 113 19.94 -3.79 -15.83
CA SER A 113 19.78 -2.47 -15.20
C SER A 113 18.47 -1.77 -15.61
N ASP A 114 18.04 -1.93 -16.86
CA ASP A 114 16.81 -1.31 -17.34
C ASP A 114 15.58 -1.95 -16.70
N GLU A 115 15.61 -3.28 -16.53
CA GLU A 115 14.53 -3.99 -15.84
C GLU A 115 14.47 -3.65 -14.37
N ILE A 116 15.62 -3.52 -13.74
CA ILE A 116 15.71 -3.12 -12.32
C ILE A 116 15.18 -1.70 -12.14
N ALA A 117 15.52 -0.80 -13.06
CA ALA A 117 15.00 0.58 -13.04
C ALA A 117 13.47 0.60 -13.21
N ALA A 118 12.93 -0.24 -14.10
CA ALA A 118 11.50 -0.38 -14.30
C ALA A 118 10.81 -0.94 -13.05
N LEU A 119 11.40 -1.96 -12.44
CA LEU A 119 10.89 -2.54 -11.19
C LEU A 119 10.88 -1.50 -10.05
N ARG A 120 11.94 -0.72 -9.96
CA ARG A 120 12.05 0.35 -8.97
C ARG A 120 10.94 1.40 -9.16
N THR A 121 10.71 1.82 -10.38
CA THR A 121 9.65 2.77 -10.71
C THR A 121 8.27 2.20 -10.35
N THR A 122 8.01 0.94 -10.71
CA THR A 122 6.74 0.27 -10.40
C THR A 122 6.56 0.09 -8.90
N ALA A 123 7.58 -0.36 -8.19
CA ALA A 123 7.50 -0.55 -6.75
C ALA A 123 7.18 0.76 -6.04
N ARG A 124 7.83 1.85 -6.42
CA ARG A 124 7.54 3.18 -5.87
C ARG A 124 6.10 3.60 -6.15
N ALA A 125 5.62 3.35 -7.35
CA ALA A 125 4.24 3.70 -7.73
C ALA A 125 3.22 2.91 -6.92
N VAL A 126 3.45 1.61 -6.71
CA VAL A 126 2.56 0.77 -5.90
C VAL A 126 2.57 1.22 -4.44
N VAL A 127 3.75 1.52 -3.90
CA VAL A 127 3.87 2.01 -2.52
C VAL A 127 3.17 3.36 -2.36
N ALA A 128 3.30 4.25 -3.34
CA ALA A 128 2.59 5.54 -3.33
C ALA A 128 1.08 5.33 -3.38
N ALA A 129 0.59 4.40 -4.19
CA ALA A 129 -0.84 4.05 -4.25
C ALA A 129 -1.33 3.48 -2.93
N ALA A 130 -0.54 2.63 -2.28
CA ALA A 130 -0.87 2.08 -0.97
C ALA A 130 -0.91 3.18 0.10
N ARG A 131 0.04 4.08 0.06
CA ARG A 131 0.07 5.23 0.98
C ARG A 131 -1.16 6.09 0.82
N ALA A 132 -1.57 6.37 -0.41
CA ALA A 132 -2.78 7.13 -0.68
C ALA A 132 -4.02 6.40 -0.16
N ALA A 133 -4.11 5.08 -0.36
CA ALA A 133 -5.25 4.29 0.09
C ALA A 133 -5.36 4.25 1.62
N VAL A 134 -4.24 4.06 2.31
CA VAL A 134 -4.20 3.91 3.77
C VAL A 134 -4.15 5.25 4.47
N GLY A 135 -3.35 6.18 3.93
CA GLY A 135 -3.03 7.43 4.58
C GLY A 135 -3.86 8.62 4.13
N GLU A 136 -4.73 8.48 3.16
CA GLU A 136 -5.51 9.58 2.59
C GLU A 136 -6.30 10.34 3.66
N THR A 137 -6.99 9.61 4.53
CA THR A 137 -7.73 10.23 5.63
C THR A 137 -6.81 10.88 6.65
N ALA A 138 -5.69 10.23 6.97
CA ALA A 138 -4.70 10.77 7.90
C ALA A 138 -4.04 12.03 7.34
N SER A 139 -3.72 12.05 6.03
CA SER A 139 -3.19 13.23 5.36
C SER A 139 -4.17 14.40 5.38
N ALA A 140 -5.45 14.13 5.14
CA ALA A 140 -6.49 15.14 5.22
C ALA A 140 -6.60 15.73 6.62
N ASP A 141 -6.53 14.88 7.64
CA ASP A 141 -6.57 15.33 9.03
C ASP A 141 -5.34 16.16 9.40
N ALA A 142 -4.16 15.74 8.96
CA ALA A 142 -2.93 16.50 9.15
C ALA A 142 -3.00 17.86 8.48
N ASN A 143 -3.52 17.94 7.27
CA ASN A 143 -3.72 19.21 6.57
C ASN A 143 -4.71 20.11 7.27
N ARG A 144 -5.78 19.57 7.82
CA ARG A 144 -6.73 20.34 8.60
C ARG A 144 -6.10 20.92 9.84
N ASN A 145 -5.30 20.13 10.54
CA ASN A 145 -4.61 20.59 11.75
C ASN A 145 -3.60 21.68 11.43
N GLN A 146 -2.86 21.54 10.36
CA GLN A 146 -1.94 22.57 9.90
C GLN A 146 -2.68 23.85 9.51
N GLY A 147 -3.80 23.71 8.82
CA GLY A 147 -4.65 24.84 8.48
C GLY A 147 -5.19 25.58 9.70
N ARG A 148 -5.58 24.85 10.75
CA ARG A 148 -6.03 25.45 12.00
C ARG A 148 -4.92 26.22 12.71
N VAL A 149 -3.72 25.64 12.74
CA VAL A 149 -2.58 26.31 13.37
C VAL A 149 -2.24 27.60 12.62
N GLN A 150 -2.27 27.56 11.32
CA GLN A 150 -2.03 28.76 10.49
C GLN A 150 -3.14 29.79 10.68
N SER A 151 -4.38 29.36 10.80
CA SER A 151 -5.50 30.25 11.06
C SER A 151 -5.44 30.91 12.42
N ALA A 152 -4.93 30.21 13.42
CA ALA A 152 -4.78 30.72 14.78
C ALA A 152 -3.62 31.73 14.89
N ALA A 153 -2.66 31.62 14.02
CA ALA A 153 -1.52 32.53 14.01
C ALA A 153 -1.86 33.83 13.24
#